data_787b46617a8a5c6ba0890b93321e8898
#
_entry.id   787b46617a8a5c6ba0890b93321e8898
#
_cell.length_a   1.000
_cell.length_b   1.000
_cell.length_c   1.000
_cell.angle_alpha   90.00
_cell.angle_beta   90.00
_cell.angle_gamma   90.00
#
_symmetry.space_group_name_H-M   'P 1'
#
loop_
_entity.id
_entity.type
_entity.pdbx_description
1 polymer ?
#
loop_
_entity_poly.entity_id
_entity_poly.type
_entity_poly.pdbx_seq_one_letter_code
_entity_poly.pdbx_strand_id
1 'polypeptide(L)'
;MNILITGATGYVGRRVVKQLIENDKNISILTINRDINKAQSILPFSNCKHVSVNDMEKEVLLFSPNICIHLATLSTSRNDDEIINPMIEANITFGVKLLATLFKVDSLQLFINTGSFAEYRNGVENGFNDAYLYTATKSAYRHFVDYYSQLKGFKYINAVPFTIYGGDDTAKKLMDYMMESINAKEPVKMSPGNQILDFVHVDDVVRFYVSAVNSINNISLLPNGSNYYLGTGIGTRVKDLATLIESKIHKRLNIFWGGLNYRPLDVMYAVAPTEDNNQVIPWKTQISLDQGIDKLIKKYDIYEN
;
A
#
# COMPACT_ATOMS: atom_id res chain seq x y z
N MET A 1 -2.84 19.61 13.43
CA MET A 1 -1.72 18.74 13.06
C MET A 1 -1.59 18.74 11.53
N ASN A 2 -0.37 18.89 11.02
CA ASN A 2 -0.07 19.00 9.60
C ASN A 2 0.46 17.66 9.06
N ILE A 3 -0.22 17.07 8.09
CA ILE A 3 0.14 15.77 7.51
C ILE A 3 0.41 15.93 6.02
N LEU A 4 1.61 15.55 5.59
CA LEU A 4 1.98 15.46 4.18
C LEU A 4 1.72 14.04 3.68
N ILE A 5 1.01 13.91 2.56
CA ILE A 5 0.71 12.60 1.96
C ILE A 5 1.10 12.60 0.49
N THR A 6 1.99 11.70 0.08
CA THR A 6 2.28 11.43 -1.32
C THR A 6 1.48 10.21 -1.79
N GLY A 7 1.13 10.14 -3.08
CA GLY A 7 0.29 9.06 -3.58
C GLY A 7 -1.17 9.11 -3.08
N ALA A 8 -1.62 10.29 -2.64
CA ALA A 8 -2.95 10.52 -2.06
C ALA A 8 -4.12 10.17 -2.99
N THR A 9 -3.94 10.25 -4.32
CA THR A 9 -4.98 9.89 -5.30
C THR A 9 -5.00 8.39 -5.63
N GLY A 10 -4.06 7.63 -5.10
CA GLY A 10 -3.95 6.17 -5.29
C GLY A 10 -4.97 5.39 -4.48
N TYR A 11 -4.96 4.06 -4.66
CA TYR A 11 -5.90 3.12 -4.07
C TYR A 11 -6.00 3.22 -2.54
N VAL A 12 -4.88 3.14 -1.84
CA VAL A 12 -4.81 3.30 -0.38
C VAL A 12 -4.90 4.78 0.00
N GLY A 13 -4.17 5.65 -0.69
CA GLY A 13 -3.99 7.06 -0.31
C GLY A 13 -5.30 7.85 -0.21
N ARG A 14 -6.21 7.69 -1.20
CA ARG A 14 -7.49 8.39 -1.17
C ARG A 14 -8.39 7.99 0.02
N ARG A 15 -8.29 6.74 0.46
CA ARG A 15 -9.01 6.23 1.63
C ARG A 15 -8.39 6.73 2.93
N VAL A 16 -7.06 6.77 2.99
CA VAL A 16 -6.32 7.33 4.15
C VAL A 16 -6.69 8.80 4.35
N VAL A 17 -6.61 9.63 3.28
CA VAL A 17 -6.99 11.04 3.35
C VAL A 17 -8.42 11.19 3.84
N LYS A 18 -9.36 10.47 3.24
CA LYS A 18 -10.78 10.52 3.62
C LYS A 18 -10.97 10.17 5.09
N GLN A 19 -10.40 9.05 5.55
CA GLN A 19 -10.62 8.59 6.92
C GLN A 19 -9.95 9.49 7.96
N LEU A 20 -8.77 10.05 7.66
CA LEU A 20 -8.12 11.03 8.54
C LEU A 20 -8.98 12.27 8.75
N ILE A 21 -9.55 12.83 7.67
CA ILE A 21 -10.41 14.01 7.73
C ILE A 21 -11.74 13.72 8.40
N GLU A 22 -12.32 12.53 8.20
CA GLU A 22 -13.56 12.12 8.88
C GLU A 22 -13.37 11.97 10.39
N ASN A 23 -12.22 11.47 10.82
CA ASN A 23 -11.91 11.24 12.23
C ASN A 23 -11.56 12.53 12.99
N ASP A 24 -10.84 13.47 12.36
CA ASP A 24 -10.44 14.73 13.00
C ASP A 24 -10.48 15.89 12.00
N LYS A 25 -11.43 16.79 12.17
CA LYS A 25 -11.62 17.98 11.33
C LYS A 25 -10.51 19.03 11.51
N ASN A 26 -9.71 18.95 12.56
CA ASN A 26 -8.61 19.87 12.83
C ASN A 26 -7.29 19.47 12.16
N ILE A 27 -7.27 18.34 11.43
CA ILE A 27 -6.13 17.94 10.63
C ILE A 27 -6.07 18.79 9.36
N SER A 28 -4.88 19.28 9.03
CA SER A 28 -4.57 19.87 7.72
C SER A 28 -3.73 18.89 6.92
N ILE A 29 -4.13 18.64 5.67
CA ILE A 29 -3.44 17.72 4.76
C ILE A 29 -2.86 18.48 3.58
N LEU A 30 -1.59 18.21 3.27
CA LEU A 30 -0.94 18.60 2.03
C LEU A 30 -0.69 17.35 1.18
N THR A 31 -1.07 17.38 -0.09
CA THR A 31 -0.82 16.28 -1.01
C THR A 31 0.04 16.74 -2.20
N ILE A 32 1.04 15.93 -2.57
CA ILE A 32 1.89 16.18 -3.72
C ILE A 32 1.38 15.35 -4.89
N ASN A 33 1.07 15.99 -6.02
CA ASN A 33 0.36 15.39 -7.12
C ASN A 33 1.02 15.72 -8.48
N ARG A 34 0.95 14.76 -9.41
CA ARG A 34 1.30 14.98 -10.83
C ARG A 34 0.17 15.70 -11.56
N ASP A 35 -1.06 15.46 -11.16
CA ASP A 35 -2.29 16.03 -11.71
C ASP A 35 -3.14 16.60 -10.56
N ILE A 36 -3.15 17.92 -10.45
CA ILE A 36 -3.88 18.66 -9.40
C ILE A 36 -5.38 18.57 -9.63
N ASN A 37 -5.85 18.66 -10.89
CA ASN A 37 -7.27 18.62 -11.20
C ASN A 37 -7.87 17.27 -10.80
N LYS A 38 -7.17 16.18 -11.10
CA LYS A 38 -7.55 14.84 -10.64
C LYS A 38 -7.56 14.74 -9.11
N ALA A 39 -6.57 15.32 -8.43
CA ALA A 39 -6.52 15.31 -6.97
C ALA A 39 -7.69 16.06 -6.36
N GLN A 40 -8.03 17.24 -6.86
CA GLN A 40 -9.18 18.04 -6.42
C GLN A 40 -10.52 17.31 -6.64
N SER A 41 -10.66 16.61 -7.78
CA SER A 41 -11.88 15.82 -8.07
C SER A 41 -12.05 14.63 -7.13
N ILE A 42 -10.94 13.92 -6.80
CA ILE A 42 -10.99 12.72 -5.94
C ILE A 42 -11.09 13.07 -4.45
N LEU A 43 -10.47 14.18 -4.03
CA LEU A 43 -10.33 14.61 -2.64
C LEU A 43 -10.78 16.06 -2.44
N PRO A 44 -12.08 16.39 -2.64
CA PRO A 44 -12.61 17.74 -2.60
C PRO A 44 -12.81 18.26 -1.16
N PHE A 45 -11.83 18.04 -0.26
CA PHE A 45 -11.93 18.44 1.13
C PHE A 45 -11.27 19.81 1.36
N SER A 46 -11.93 20.71 2.07
CA SER A 46 -11.44 22.07 2.32
C SER A 46 -10.16 22.15 3.13
N ASN A 47 -9.88 21.16 3.99
CA ASN A 47 -8.67 21.04 4.79
C ASN A 47 -7.59 20.16 4.10
N CYS A 48 -7.73 19.89 2.80
CA CYS A 48 -6.77 19.17 1.98
C CYS A 48 -6.28 20.06 0.83
N LYS A 49 -5.04 20.55 0.94
CA LYS A 49 -4.37 21.33 -0.12
C LYS A 49 -3.68 20.39 -1.10
N HIS A 50 -3.86 20.63 -2.39
CA HIS A 50 -3.22 19.88 -3.47
C HIS A 50 -2.18 20.74 -4.17
N VAL A 51 -0.95 20.23 -4.30
CA VAL A 51 0.14 20.96 -4.95
C VAL A 51 0.84 20.08 -5.99
N SER A 52 1.48 20.75 -6.96
CA SER A 52 2.26 20.10 -7.99
C SER A 52 3.59 19.56 -7.44
N VAL A 53 4.11 18.49 -8.05
CA VAL A 53 5.47 17.99 -7.80
C VAL A 53 6.51 19.11 -8.01
N ASN A 54 6.28 20.02 -8.97
CA ASN A 54 7.19 21.13 -9.25
C ASN A 54 7.25 22.17 -8.12
N ASP A 55 6.17 22.32 -7.35
CA ASP A 55 6.07 23.26 -6.23
C ASP A 55 6.37 22.61 -4.87
N MET A 56 6.71 21.32 -4.87
CA MET A 56 6.84 20.48 -3.67
C MET A 56 7.71 21.15 -2.60
N GLU A 57 8.93 21.57 -2.93
CA GLU A 57 9.85 22.13 -1.94
C GLU A 57 9.26 23.36 -1.27
N LYS A 58 8.82 24.35 -2.04
CA LYS A 58 8.24 25.59 -1.54
C LYS A 58 7.03 25.31 -0.63
N GLU A 59 6.12 24.48 -1.09
CA GLU A 59 4.86 24.26 -0.41
C GLU A 59 5.00 23.39 0.84
N VAL A 60 5.92 22.42 0.83
CA VAL A 60 6.24 21.59 2.02
C VAL A 60 6.90 22.44 3.10
N LEU A 61 7.83 23.33 2.75
CA LEU A 61 8.46 24.25 3.70
C LEU A 61 7.44 25.19 4.36
N LEU A 62 6.53 25.77 3.57
CA LEU A 62 5.45 26.62 4.07
C LEU A 62 4.45 25.85 4.95
N PHE A 63 4.12 24.60 4.58
CA PHE A 63 3.17 23.79 5.29
C PHE A 63 3.71 23.22 6.60
N SER A 64 5.02 23.01 6.69
CA SER A 64 5.72 22.54 7.88
C SER A 64 5.09 21.27 8.49
N PRO A 65 5.11 20.11 7.79
CA PRO A 65 4.43 18.89 8.23
C PRO A 65 5.03 18.31 9.52
N ASN A 66 4.14 17.77 10.37
CA ASN A 66 4.53 16.97 11.55
C ASN A 66 4.72 15.49 11.16
N ILE A 67 3.92 15.01 10.21
CA ILE A 67 3.94 13.62 9.72
C ILE A 67 4.02 13.63 8.21
N CYS A 68 4.82 12.73 7.65
CA CYS A 68 4.81 12.40 6.23
C CYS A 68 4.40 10.95 6.01
N ILE A 69 3.34 10.71 5.22
CA ILE A 69 2.91 9.38 4.75
C ILE A 69 3.31 9.24 3.29
N HIS A 70 4.30 8.38 3.01
CA HIS A 70 4.82 8.18 1.66
C HIS A 70 4.22 6.93 1.01
N LEU A 71 3.16 7.15 0.20
CA LEU A 71 2.45 6.10 -0.55
C LEU A 71 2.72 6.16 -2.06
N ALA A 72 3.34 7.25 -2.54
CA ALA A 72 3.64 7.41 -3.96
C ALA A 72 4.60 6.31 -4.44
N THR A 73 4.20 5.60 -5.49
CA THR A 73 4.99 4.53 -6.07
C THR A 73 4.49 4.18 -7.47
N LEU A 74 5.37 3.71 -8.33
CA LEU A 74 5.04 2.97 -9.54
C LEU A 74 5.17 1.48 -9.23
N SER A 75 4.04 0.80 -9.07
CA SER A 75 3.96 -0.62 -8.70
C SER A 75 3.60 -1.45 -9.93
N THR A 76 4.53 -2.26 -10.39
CA THR A 76 4.33 -3.22 -11.48
C THR A 76 5.34 -4.34 -11.38
N SER A 77 5.00 -5.51 -11.90
CA SER A 77 5.93 -6.63 -12.04
C SER A 77 6.75 -6.61 -13.34
N ARG A 78 6.59 -5.56 -14.18
CA ARG A 78 7.41 -5.36 -15.39
C ARG A 78 8.86 -5.07 -15.01
N ASN A 79 9.78 -5.54 -15.85
CA ASN A 79 11.23 -5.33 -15.72
C ASN A 79 11.90 -5.07 -17.08
N ASP A 80 11.12 -4.68 -18.08
CA ASP A 80 11.61 -4.30 -19.40
C ASP A 80 12.23 -2.90 -19.40
N ASP A 81 12.98 -2.58 -20.46
CA ASP A 81 13.75 -1.32 -20.58
C ASP A 81 12.86 -0.08 -20.46
N GLU A 82 11.61 -0.13 -20.94
CA GLU A 82 10.68 1.02 -20.92
C GLU A 82 10.27 1.40 -19.51
N ILE A 83 10.22 0.42 -18.57
CA ILE A 83 9.75 0.65 -17.20
C ILE A 83 10.86 1.11 -16.25
N ILE A 84 12.14 0.86 -16.60
CA ILE A 84 13.28 1.14 -15.70
C ILE A 84 13.32 2.61 -15.30
N ASN A 85 13.44 3.52 -16.26
CA ASN A 85 13.55 4.95 -15.96
C ASN A 85 12.31 5.51 -15.22
N PRO A 86 11.05 5.26 -15.67
CA PRO A 86 9.87 5.68 -14.94
C PRO A 86 9.81 5.14 -13.51
N MET A 87 10.28 3.91 -13.28
CA MET A 87 10.28 3.29 -11.96
C MET A 87 11.32 3.92 -11.02
N ILE A 88 12.55 4.14 -11.49
CA ILE A 88 13.60 4.81 -10.72
C ILE A 88 13.16 6.25 -10.40
N GLU A 89 12.62 6.99 -11.37
CA GLU A 89 12.14 8.36 -11.14
C GLU A 89 11.02 8.40 -10.10
N ALA A 90 10.02 7.51 -10.19
CA ALA A 90 8.88 7.51 -9.29
C ALA A 90 9.22 6.98 -7.88
N ASN A 91 10.06 5.93 -7.78
CA ASN A 91 10.24 5.21 -6.52
C ASN A 91 11.52 5.60 -5.77
N ILE A 92 12.52 6.14 -6.47
CA ILE A 92 13.79 6.56 -5.87
C ILE A 92 13.94 8.09 -5.96
N THR A 93 14.04 8.65 -7.18
CA THR A 93 14.39 10.06 -7.37
C THR A 93 13.39 10.99 -6.68
N PHE A 94 12.10 10.78 -6.90
CA PHE A 94 11.05 11.57 -6.26
C PHE A 94 11.11 11.44 -4.74
N GLY A 95 11.26 10.21 -4.22
CA GLY A 95 11.34 9.96 -2.78
C GLY A 95 12.55 10.62 -2.13
N VAL A 96 13.73 10.57 -2.78
CA VAL A 96 14.96 11.22 -2.26
C VAL A 96 14.83 12.75 -2.29
N LYS A 97 14.25 13.34 -3.34
CA LYS A 97 13.93 14.78 -3.38
C LYS A 97 12.97 15.18 -2.26
N LEU A 98 11.96 14.35 -1.97
CA LEU A 98 11.06 14.55 -0.83
C LEU A 98 11.81 14.54 0.51
N LEU A 99 12.67 13.55 0.74
CA LEU A 99 13.49 13.46 1.97
C LEU A 99 14.43 14.68 2.11
N ALA A 100 15.06 15.11 1.02
CA ALA A 100 15.90 16.30 1.00
C ALA A 100 15.13 17.59 1.33
N THR A 101 13.86 17.67 0.90
CA THR A 101 12.97 18.78 1.29
C THR A 101 12.59 18.69 2.76
N LEU A 102 12.22 17.50 3.25
CA LEU A 102 11.85 17.27 4.66
C LEU A 102 13.02 17.47 5.62
N PHE A 103 14.26 17.26 5.17
CA PHE A 103 15.45 17.60 5.95
C PHE A 103 15.48 19.06 6.39
N LYS A 104 14.88 19.98 5.60
CA LYS A 104 14.77 21.41 5.90
C LYS A 104 13.60 21.78 6.82
N VAL A 105 12.77 20.80 7.20
CA VAL A 105 11.55 20.98 8.02
C VAL A 105 11.83 20.57 9.46
N ASP A 106 11.73 21.52 10.41
CA ASP A 106 12.01 21.24 11.83
C ASP A 106 10.85 20.56 12.57
N SER A 107 9.62 20.71 12.06
CA SER A 107 8.41 20.16 12.68
C SER A 107 8.19 18.66 12.41
N LEU A 108 8.96 18.03 11.51
CA LEU A 108 8.78 16.62 11.15
C LEU A 108 9.15 15.70 12.31
N GLN A 109 8.19 14.92 12.78
CA GLN A 109 8.36 13.95 13.86
C GLN A 109 8.35 12.51 13.35
N LEU A 110 7.50 12.19 12.35
CA LEU A 110 7.31 10.84 11.84
C LEU A 110 7.29 10.81 10.31
N PHE A 111 8.07 9.90 9.74
CA PHE A 111 7.99 9.49 8.34
C PHE A 111 7.47 8.05 8.26
N ILE A 112 6.32 7.83 7.60
CA ILE A 112 5.77 6.50 7.34
C ILE A 112 6.12 6.09 5.92
N ASN A 113 7.12 5.23 5.79
CA ASN A 113 7.48 4.61 4.53
C ASN A 113 6.56 3.43 4.22
N THR A 114 6.15 3.27 2.96
CA THR A 114 5.35 2.12 2.54
C THR A 114 6.20 1.16 1.72
N GLY A 115 6.44 -0.01 2.28
CA GLY A 115 7.11 -1.14 1.66
C GLY A 115 6.16 -2.09 0.94
N SER A 116 6.59 -3.35 0.81
CA SER A 116 5.80 -4.44 0.21
C SER A 116 6.25 -5.78 0.77
N PHE A 117 5.34 -6.73 0.97
CA PHE A 117 5.70 -8.10 1.33
C PHE A 117 6.66 -8.75 0.32
N ALA A 118 6.59 -8.35 -0.95
CA ALA A 118 7.42 -8.92 -2.02
C ALA A 118 8.89 -8.42 -2.00
N GLU A 119 9.27 -7.56 -1.05
CA GLU A 119 10.67 -7.30 -0.66
C GLU A 119 11.28 -8.51 0.07
N TYR A 120 10.43 -9.42 0.58
CA TYR A 120 10.79 -10.59 1.40
C TYR A 120 10.30 -11.90 0.76
N ARG A 121 10.66 -12.13 -0.51
CA ARG A 121 10.19 -13.29 -1.28
C ARG A 121 10.40 -14.64 -0.60
N ASN A 122 11.45 -14.79 0.19
CA ASN A 122 11.79 -16.02 0.91
C ASN A 122 11.36 -16.00 2.39
N GLY A 123 10.47 -15.07 2.79
CA GLY A 123 10.08 -14.84 4.19
C GLY A 123 10.82 -13.67 4.83
N VAL A 124 10.16 -13.01 5.76
CA VAL A 124 10.69 -11.78 6.40
C VAL A 124 11.92 -12.07 7.28
N GLU A 125 12.02 -13.27 7.82
CA GLU A 125 13.14 -13.77 8.63
C GLU A 125 14.46 -13.90 7.84
N ASN A 126 14.36 -14.01 6.51
CA ASN A 126 15.51 -14.16 5.62
C ASN A 126 16.02 -12.81 5.05
N GLY A 127 15.46 -11.70 5.54
CA GLY A 127 15.80 -10.36 5.07
C GLY A 127 15.33 -10.06 3.65
N PHE A 128 15.88 -8.99 3.06
CA PHE A 128 15.47 -8.57 1.71
C PHE A 128 15.87 -9.59 0.66
N ASN A 129 14.87 -10.00 -0.13
CA ASN A 129 15.03 -10.91 -1.26
C ASN A 129 13.97 -10.56 -2.31
N ASP A 130 14.21 -9.50 -3.04
CA ASP A 130 13.24 -8.84 -3.91
C ASP A 130 12.71 -9.73 -5.03
N ALA A 131 11.39 -9.78 -5.18
CA ALA A 131 10.73 -10.56 -6.22
C ALA A 131 10.67 -9.83 -7.58
N TYR A 132 10.69 -8.50 -7.58
CA TYR A 132 10.50 -7.66 -8.76
C TYR A 132 11.43 -6.45 -8.74
N LEU A 133 11.70 -5.86 -9.91
CA LEU A 133 12.40 -4.57 -10.00
C LEU A 133 11.73 -3.50 -9.11
N TYR A 134 10.39 -3.48 -9.07
CA TYR A 134 9.62 -2.64 -8.18
C TYR A 134 10.03 -2.80 -6.71
N THR A 135 10.13 -4.03 -6.21
CA THR A 135 10.50 -4.27 -4.80
C THR A 135 11.95 -3.96 -4.53
N ALA A 136 12.85 -4.20 -5.48
CA ALA A 136 14.24 -3.76 -5.38
C ALA A 136 14.36 -2.23 -5.21
N THR A 137 13.51 -1.44 -5.90
CA THR A 137 13.47 0.00 -5.64
C THR A 137 12.95 0.36 -4.25
N LYS A 138 12.00 -0.43 -3.69
CA LYS A 138 11.50 -0.23 -2.33
C LYS A 138 12.58 -0.54 -1.28
N SER A 139 13.26 -1.66 -1.41
CA SER A 139 14.37 -2.04 -0.52
C SER A 139 15.51 -1.00 -0.58
N ALA A 140 15.89 -0.55 -1.78
CA ALA A 140 16.89 0.51 -1.95
C ALA A 140 16.45 1.84 -1.30
N TYR A 141 15.18 2.22 -1.44
CA TYR A 141 14.67 3.47 -0.88
C TYR A 141 14.74 3.51 0.65
N ARG A 142 14.62 2.37 1.34
CA ARG A 142 14.76 2.29 2.81
C ARG A 142 16.11 2.82 3.29
N HIS A 143 17.19 2.59 2.56
CA HIS A 143 18.51 3.12 2.91
C HIS A 143 18.56 4.66 2.86
N PHE A 144 17.86 5.28 1.92
CA PHE A 144 17.75 6.74 1.88
C PHE A 144 16.90 7.27 3.04
N VAL A 145 15.80 6.60 3.39
CA VAL A 145 14.98 6.98 4.55
C VAL A 145 15.79 6.91 5.83
N ASP A 146 16.52 5.81 6.03
CA ASP A 146 17.39 5.62 7.19
C ASP A 146 18.48 6.71 7.29
N TYR A 147 19.17 6.98 6.19
CA TYR A 147 20.18 8.03 6.10
C TYR A 147 19.62 9.40 6.51
N TYR A 148 18.49 9.84 5.93
CA TYR A 148 17.91 11.13 6.23
C TYR A 148 17.33 11.20 7.65
N SER A 149 16.80 10.10 8.16
CA SER A 149 16.32 10.00 9.54
C SER A 149 17.47 10.17 10.53
N GLN A 150 18.61 9.52 10.33
CA GLN A 150 19.80 9.70 11.17
C GLN A 150 20.34 11.13 11.08
N LEU A 151 20.36 11.72 9.90
CA LEU A 151 20.88 13.06 9.65
C LEU A 151 20.01 14.16 10.32
N LYS A 152 18.66 14.01 10.30
CA LYS A 152 17.72 15.02 10.80
C LYS A 152 17.18 14.72 12.21
N GLY A 153 17.09 13.44 12.59
CA GLY A 153 16.58 13.01 13.89
C GLY A 153 15.07 12.72 13.94
N PHE A 154 14.34 12.73 12.80
CA PHE A 154 12.94 12.28 12.79
C PHE A 154 12.84 10.76 12.92
N LYS A 155 11.74 10.29 13.49
CA LYS A 155 11.43 8.86 13.53
C LYS A 155 10.85 8.39 12.21
N TYR A 156 11.15 7.14 11.82
CA TYR A 156 10.45 6.51 10.71
C TYR A 156 10.04 5.08 11.02
N ILE A 157 8.98 4.65 10.36
CA ILE A 157 8.48 3.27 10.35
C ILE A 157 8.25 2.81 8.92
N ASN A 158 8.27 1.50 8.72
CA ASN A 158 7.95 0.87 7.45
C ASN A 158 6.63 0.12 7.57
N ALA A 159 5.59 0.59 6.89
CA ALA A 159 4.37 -0.16 6.68
C ALA A 159 4.60 -1.16 5.54
N VAL A 160 4.48 -2.45 5.82
CA VAL A 160 4.73 -3.54 4.86
C VAL A 160 3.41 -4.28 4.59
N PRO A 161 2.57 -3.79 3.67
CA PRO A 161 1.31 -4.45 3.36
C PRO A 161 1.57 -5.77 2.62
N PHE A 162 0.78 -6.78 2.98
CA PHE A 162 0.66 -8.04 2.28
C PHE A 162 -0.30 -7.90 1.09
N THR A 163 -0.98 -8.94 0.63
CA THR A 163 -1.78 -8.84 -0.59
C THR A 163 -3.06 -8.05 -0.34
N ILE A 164 -3.02 -6.74 -0.64
CA ILE A 164 -4.17 -5.84 -0.43
C ILE A 164 -5.26 -6.14 -1.46
N TYR A 165 -6.52 -6.26 -0.98
CA TYR A 165 -7.71 -6.39 -1.80
C TYR A 165 -8.85 -5.49 -1.28
N GLY A 166 -9.99 -5.39 -2.00
CA GLY A 166 -11.19 -4.63 -1.58
C GLY A 166 -11.84 -3.82 -2.70
N GLY A 167 -11.37 -3.99 -3.95
CA GLY A 167 -11.90 -3.32 -5.16
C GLY A 167 -11.59 -1.83 -5.29
N ASP A 168 -11.98 -1.22 -6.42
CA ASP A 168 -11.72 0.19 -6.80
C ASP A 168 -10.24 0.57 -6.95
N ASP A 169 -9.36 -0.39 -7.17
CA ASP A 169 -8.03 -0.05 -7.64
C ASP A 169 -8.05 0.25 -9.14
N THR A 170 -7.24 1.21 -9.56
CA THR A 170 -7.05 1.49 -11.00
C THR A 170 -6.24 0.40 -11.69
N ALA A 171 -5.39 -0.31 -10.94
CA ALA A 171 -4.66 -1.48 -11.41
C ALA A 171 -5.35 -2.75 -10.94
N LYS A 172 -5.84 -3.56 -11.87
CA LYS A 172 -6.46 -4.85 -11.56
C LYS A 172 -5.49 -5.76 -10.84
N LYS A 173 -5.96 -6.40 -9.78
CA LYS A 173 -5.24 -7.36 -8.96
C LYS A 173 -5.84 -8.76 -9.11
N LEU A 174 -5.24 -9.73 -8.46
CA LEU A 174 -5.63 -11.13 -8.51
C LEU A 174 -7.14 -11.35 -8.29
N MET A 175 -7.71 -10.74 -7.23
CA MET A 175 -9.14 -10.87 -6.95
C MET A 175 -10.02 -10.20 -8.01
N ASP A 176 -9.59 -9.07 -8.57
CA ASP A 176 -10.37 -8.38 -9.62
C ASP A 176 -10.49 -9.27 -10.87
N TYR A 177 -9.41 -9.96 -11.27
CA TYR A 177 -9.45 -10.94 -12.36
C TYR A 177 -10.36 -12.13 -12.05
N MET A 178 -10.37 -12.62 -10.80
CA MET A 178 -11.30 -13.68 -10.39
C MET A 178 -12.75 -13.21 -10.47
N MET A 179 -13.06 -12.00 -9.97
CA MET A 179 -14.42 -11.45 -10.06
C MET A 179 -14.87 -11.23 -11.51
N GLU A 180 -14.00 -10.71 -12.37
CA GLU A 180 -14.30 -10.57 -13.81
C GLU A 180 -14.51 -11.89 -14.51
N SER A 181 -13.83 -12.96 -14.09
CA SER A 181 -13.98 -14.29 -14.69
C SER A 181 -15.39 -14.86 -14.53
N ILE A 182 -16.18 -14.36 -13.57
CA ILE A 182 -17.55 -14.84 -13.31
C ILE A 182 -18.44 -14.70 -14.55
N ASN A 183 -18.27 -13.60 -15.28
CA ASN A 183 -19.08 -13.27 -16.46
C ASN A 183 -18.23 -13.22 -17.75
N ALA A 184 -16.99 -13.70 -17.71
CA ALA A 184 -16.10 -13.73 -18.87
C ALA A 184 -16.60 -14.75 -19.91
N LYS A 185 -16.67 -14.35 -21.18
CA LYS A 185 -17.01 -15.25 -22.30
C LYS A 185 -15.92 -16.28 -22.56
N GLU A 186 -14.67 -15.85 -22.46
CA GLU A 186 -13.49 -16.71 -22.61
C GLU A 186 -12.81 -16.93 -21.25
N PRO A 187 -12.19 -18.10 -21.02
CA PRO A 187 -11.50 -18.37 -19.77
C PRO A 187 -10.37 -17.36 -19.49
N VAL A 188 -10.38 -16.77 -18.29
CA VAL A 188 -9.31 -15.88 -17.82
C VAL A 188 -8.06 -16.73 -17.53
N LYS A 189 -6.97 -16.47 -18.26
CA LYS A 189 -5.70 -17.19 -18.05
C LYS A 189 -5.04 -16.73 -16.77
N MET A 190 -4.72 -17.67 -15.89
CA MET A 190 -3.99 -17.44 -14.63
C MET A 190 -2.82 -18.42 -14.49
N SER A 191 -1.89 -18.10 -13.60
CA SER A 191 -0.82 -19.03 -13.18
C SER A 191 -1.44 -20.30 -12.56
N PRO A 192 -0.66 -21.37 -12.27
CA PRO A 192 -1.21 -22.58 -11.66
C PRO A 192 -1.92 -22.40 -10.32
N GLY A 193 -1.78 -21.26 -9.66
CA GLY A 193 -2.54 -20.90 -8.45
C GLY A 193 -2.13 -21.64 -7.17
N ASN A 194 -0.88 -22.09 -7.09
CA ASN A 194 -0.36 -22.79 -5.91
C ASN A 194 0.31 -21.85 -4.88
N GLN A 195 0.43 -20.54 -5.19
CA GLN A 195 0.96 -19.56 -4.25
C GLN A 195 0.07 -19.51 -3.00
N ILE A 196 0.69 -19.42 -1.83
CA ILE A 196 0.03 -19.19 -0.54
C ILE A 196 0.30 -17.75 -0.14
N LEU A 197 -0.75 -16.94 -0.13
CA LEU A 197 -0.67 -15.49 0.11
C LEU A 197 -1.57 -15.11 1.27
N ASP A 198 -1.16 -14.08 2.02
CA ASP A 198 -1.97 -13.43 3.03
C ASP A 198 -2.73 -12.27 2.41
N PHE A 199 -4.05 -12.31 2.48
CA PHE A 199 -4.95 -11.33 1.89
C PHE A 199 -5.49 -10.38 2.97
N VAL A 200 -5.10 -9.11 2.89
CA VAL A 200 -5.54 -8.06 3.82
C VAL A 200 -6.52 -7.10 3.13
N HIS A 201 -7.63 -6.82 3.78
CA HIS A 201 -8.61 -5.87 3.23
C HIS A 201 -8.05 -4.43 3.28
N VAL A 202 -8.32 -3.64 2.23
CA VAL A 202 -7.81 -2.26 2.14
C VAL A 202 -8.21 -1.39 3.32
N ASP A 203 -9.42 -1.57 3.89
CA ASP A 203 -9.87 -0.79 5.05
C ASP A 203 -9.02 -1.11 6.31
N ASP A 204 -8.51 -2.33 6.45
CA ASP A 204 -7.57 -2.68 7.52
C ASP A 204 -6.23 -1.97 7.35
N VAL A 205 -5.72 -1.92 6.11
CA VAL A 205 -4.50 -1.18 5.78
C VAL A 205 -4.67 0.31 6.06
N VAL A 206 -5.81 0.90 5.68
CA VAL A 206 -6.13 2.31 5.95
C VAL A 206 -6.17 2.57 7.46
N ARG A 207 -6.80 1.69 8.25
CA ARG A 207 -6.81 1.81 9.73
C ARG A 207 -5.41 1.83 10.32
N PHE A 208 -4.45 1.11 9.75
CA PHE A 208 -3.07 1.19 10.21
C PHE A 208 -2.52 2.61 10.11
N TYR A 209 -2.63 3.26 8.96
CA TYR A 209 -2.12 4.62 8.79
C TYR A 209 -2.79 5.62 9.73
N VAL A 210 -4.10 5.47 9.93
CA VAL A 210 -4.85 6.29 10.90
C VAL A 210 -4.37 6.04 12.34
N SER A 211 -4.19 4.78 12.73
CA SER A 211 -3.63 4.43 14.05
C SER A 211 -2.22 4.98 14.23
N ALA A 212 -1.37 4.92 13.21
CA ALA A 212 -0.01 5.47 13.26
C ALA A 212 -0.02 6.99 13.48
N VAL A 213 -0.90 7.72 12.79
CA VAL A 213 -1.10 9.16 12.99
C VAL A 213 -1.58 9.46 14.40
N ASN A 214 -2.55 8.72 14.91
CA ASN A 214 -3.11 8.91 16.26
C ASN A 214 -2.10 8.56 17.37
N SER A 215 -1.08 7.75 17.05
CA SER A 215 -0.03 7.34 18.00
C SER A 215 1.17 8.29 18.04
N ILE A 216 1.11 9.45 17.39
CA ILE A 216 2.24 10.38 17.25
C ILE A 216 2.91 10.73 18.58
N ASN A 217 2.13 10.87 19.66
CA ASN A 217 2.64 11.22 20.99
C ASN A 217 3.50 10.09 21.62
N ASN A 218 3.34 8.86 21.15
CA ASN A 218 4.07 7.69 21.62
C ASN A 218 5.20 7.28 20.66
N ILE A 219 5.43 8.07 19.61
CA ILE A 219 6.36 7.70 18.53
C ILE A 219 7.82 7.60 19.02
N SER A 220 8.18 8.35 20.06
CA SER A 220 9.50 8.26 20.69
C SER A 220 9.84 6.88 21.26
N LEU A 221 8.82 6.11 21.60
CA LEU A 221 8.95 4.73 22.12
C LEU A 221 9.28 3.71 21.00
N LEU A 222 9.12 4.08 19.74
CA LEU A 222 9.41 3.18 18.62
C LEU A 222 10.91 3.07 18.36
N PRO A 223 11.44 1.86 18.18
CA PRO A 223 12.71 1.66 17.51
C PRO A 223 12.64 2.28 16.10
N ASN A 224 13.66 3.06 15.75
CA ASN A 224 13.69 3.69 14.43
C ASN A 224 13.80 2.63 13.33
N GLY A 225 13.03 2.77 12.25
CA GLY A 225 13.01 1.79 11.18
C GLY A 225 12.17 0.53 11.42
N SER A 226 11.36 0.49 12.49
CA SER A 226 10.48 -0.64 12.79
C SER A 226 9.58 -1.00 11.61
N ASN A 227 9.47 -2.30 11.32
CA ASN A 227 8.56 -2.84 10.31
C ASN A 227 7.20 -3.20 10.94
N TYR A 228 6.13 -2.77 10.28
CA TYR A 228 4.77 -3.17 10.58
C TYR A 228 4.23 -4.00 9.42
N TYR A 229 4.08 -5.29 9.63
CA TYR A 229 3.62 -6.24 8.63
C TYR A 229 2.09 -6.25 8.60
N LEU A 230 1.50 -5.63 7.55
CA LEU A 230 0.06 -5.44 7.46
C LEU A 230 -0.57 -6.63 6.72
N GLY A 231 -0.83 -7.68 7.45
CA GLY A 231 -1.48 -8.91 7.01
C GLY A 231 -2.33 -9.52 8.11
N THR A 232 -2.96 -10.63 7.81
CA THR A 232 -3.85 -11.37 8.73
C THR A 232 -3.10 -12.45 9.52
N GLY A 233 -1.91 -12.84 9.08
CA GLY A 233 -1.20 -14.02 9.55
C GLY A 233 -1.78 -15.35 9.02
N ILE A 234 -2.75 -15.29 8.10
CA ILE A 234 -3.42 -16.47 7.55
C ILE A 234 -3.08 -16.59 6.05
N GLY A 235 -2.36 -17.65 5.71
CA GLY A 235 -2.04 -17.97 4.32
C GLY A 235 -3.20 -18.68 3.63
N THR A 236 -3.60 -18.19 2.46
CA THR A 236 -4.62 -18.80 1.61
C THR A 236 -4.02 -19.13 0.25
N ARG A 237 -4.17 -20.39 -0.21
CA ARG A 237 -3.77 -20.75 -1.56
C ARG A 237 -4.67 -20.04 -2.58
N VAL A 238 -4.08 -19.55 -3.67
CA VAL A 238 -4.83 -18.83 -4.72
C VAL A 238 -5.99 -19.66 -5.29
N LYS A 239 -5.81 -20.99 -5.48
CA LYS A 239 -6.91 -21.87 -5.89
C LYS A 239 -8.00 -22.03 -4.82
N ASP A 240 -7.62 -22.06 -3.54
CA ASP A 240 -8.58 -22.18 -2.44
C ASP A 240 -9.39 -20.91 -2.28
N LEU A 241 -8.77 -19.74 -2.55
CA LEU A 241 -9.47 -18.46 -2.66
C LEU A 241 -10.54 -18.49 -3.76
N ALA A 242 -10.21 -19.03 -4.93
CA ALA A 242 -11.19 -19.18 -6.03
C ALA A 242 -12.36 -20.09 -5.59
N THR A 243 -12.06 -21.22 -4.94
CA THR A 243 -13.09 -22.13 -4.41
C THR A 243 -13.98 -21.44 -3.37
N LEU A 244 -13.41 -20.60 -2.51
CA LEU A 244 -14.16 -19.81 -1.53
C LEU A 244 -15.12 -18.82 -2.22
N ILE A 245 -14.66 -18.13 -3.26
CA ILE A 245 -15.51 -17.22 -4.06
C ILE A 245 -16.63 -18.02 -4.72
N GLU A 246 -16.32 -19.13 -5.42
CA GLU A 246 -17.29 -20.00 -6.06
C GLU A 246 -18.39 -20.50 -5.12
N SER A 247 -18.01 -20.87 -3.90
CA SER A 247 -18.96 -21.34 -2.88
C SER A 247 -19.96 -20.26 -2.46
N LYS A 248 -19.51 -18.99 -2.41
CA LYS A 248 -20.34 -17.85 -2.02
C LYS A 248 -21.30 -17.40 -3.13
N ILE A 249 -20.85 -17.46 -4.37
CA ILE A 249 -21.66 -17.02 -5.52
C ILE A 249 -22.47 -18.17 -6.17
N HIS A 250 -22.28 -19.41 -5.71
CA HIS A 250 -22.89 -20.62 -6.27
C HIS A 250 -22.66 -20.81 -7.77
N LYS A 251 -21.50 -20.34 -8.29
CA LYS A 251 -21.13 -20.39 -9.70
C LYS A 251 -19.64 -20.65 -9.84
N ARG A 252 -19.23 -21.40 -10.87
CA ARG A 252 -17.83 -21.62 -11.19
C ARG A 252 -17.20 -20.38 -11.82
N LEU A 253 -15.96 -20.10 -11.43
CA LEU A 253 -15.13 -19.09 -12.08
C LEU A 253 -14.62 -19.60 -13.43
N ASN A 254 -14.72 -18.80 -14.47
CA ASN A 254 -14.20 -19.14 -15.79
C ASN A 254 -12.70 -18.86 -15.88
N ILE A 255 -11.89 -19.70 -15.20
CA ILE A 255 -10.43 -19.54 -15.10
C ILE A 255 -9.72 -20.72 -15.77
N PHE A 256 -8.75 -20.41 -16.62
CA PHE A 256 -7.80 -21.39 -17.16
C PHE A 256 -6.51 -21.36 -16.31
N TRP A 257 -6.43 -22.26 -15.35
CA TRP A 257 -5.27 -22.45 -14.49
C TRP A 257 -4.08 -23.01 -15.26
N GLY A 258 -2.91 -22.38 -15.09
CA GLY A 258 -1.71 -22.73 -15.86
C GLY A 258 -1.67 -22.16 -17.27
N GLY A 259 -2.66 -21.33 -17.64
CA GLY A 259 -2.66 -20.59 -18.89
C GLY A 259 -1.58 -19.51 -18.97
N LEU A 260 -0.98 -19.15 -17.82
CA LEU A 260 0.21 -18.32 -17.67
C LEU A 260 1.24 -19.09 -16.83
N ASN A 261 2.52 -18.90 -17.11
CA ASN A 261 3.59 -19.40 -16.25
C ASN A 261 3.75 -18.51 -15.00
N TYR A 262 4.33 -19.08 -13.93
CA TYR A 262 4.87 -18.25 -12.86
C TYR A 262 5.99 -17.36 -13.39
N ARG A 263 6.15 -16.18 -12.79
CA ARG A 263 7.33 -15.33 -13.04
C ARG A 263 8.59 -15.99 -12.48
N PRO A 264 9.78 -15.71 -12.99
CA PRO A 264 11.03 -16.36 -12.54
C PRO A 264 11.28 -16.24 -11.03
N LEU A 265 10.92 -15.12 -10.43
CA LEU A 265 11.08 -14.82 -9.00
C LEU A 265 9.74 -14.61 -8.30
N ASP A 266 8.68 -15.32 -8.76
CA ASP A 266 7.35 -15.13 -8.18
C ASP A 266 7.32 -15.53 -6.69
N VAL A 267 6.52 -14.82 -5.92
CA VAL A 267 6.35 -15.10 -4.49
C VAL A 267 5.43 -16.29 -4.33
N MET A 268 5.97 -17.42 -3.89
CA MET A 268 5.21 -18.66 -3.71
C MET A 268 4.59 -18.78 -2.32
N TYR A 269 5.18 -18.10 -1.33
CA TYR A 269 4.69 -18.06 0.04
C TYR A 269 4.90 -16.67 0.63
N ALA A 270 3.81 -16.01 1.05
CA ALA A 270 3.86 -14.73 1.74
C ALA A 270 2.73 -14.65 2.77
N VAL A 271 3.07 -14.85 4.02
CA VAL A 271 2.17 -14.73 5.17
C VAL A 271 2.81 -13.79 6.17
N ALA A 272 2.04 -12.83 6.68
CA ALA A 272 2.53 -11.88 7.66
C ALA A 272 2.89 -12.62 8.96
N PRO A 273 4.01 -12.27 9.61
CA PRO A 273 4.29 -12.77 10.94
C PRO A 273 3.24 -12.25 11.92
N THR A 274 2.83 -13.09 12.86
CA THR A 274 1.80 -12.77 13.86
C THR A 274 2.38 -12.14 15.13
N GLU A 275 3.68 -11.91 15.19
CA GLU A 275 4.34 -11.31 16.34
C GLU A 275 3.82 -9.89 16.59
N ASP A 276 3.58 -9.62 17.87
CA ASP A 276 2.87 -8.43 18.33
C ASP A 276 3.78 -7.19 18.35
N ASN A 277 3.92 -6.51 17.20
CA ASN A 277 4.55 -5.19 17.11
C ASN A 277 3.61 -4.05 17.57
N ASN A 278 2.47 -4.39 18.20
CA ASN A 278 1.31 -3.51 18.35
C ASN A 278 1.28 -2.64 19.60
N GLN A 279 2.33 -2.62 20.44
CA GLN A 279 2.26 -1.89 21.70
C GLN A 279 2.21 -0.36 21.53
N VAL A 280 2.87 0.19 20.51
CA VAL A 280 2.92 1.65 20.28
C VAL A 280 1.88 2.10 19.26
N ILE A 281 1.71 1.37 18.16
CA ILE A 281 0.66 1.60 17.18
C ILE A 281 -0.35 0.47 17.29
N PRO A 282 -1.45 0.65 18.03
CA PRO A 282 -2.44 -0.41 18.24
C PRO A 282 -3.19 -0.68 16.93
N TRP A 283 -2.86 -1.81 16.29
CA TRP A 283 -3.49 -2.21 15.04
C TRP A 283 -3.55 -3.73 14.93
N LYS A 284 -4.66 -4.20 14.42
CA LYS A 284 -4.88 -5.57 13.96
C LYS A 284 -5.93 -5.59 12.86
N THR A 285 -5.92 -6.64 12.05
CA THR A 285 -6.97 -6.87 11.06
C THR A 285 -8.32 -7.10 11.74
N GLN A 286 -9.39 -6.54 11.18
CA GLN A 286 -10.77 -6.67 11.67
C GLN A 286 -11.68 -7.32 10.64
N ILE A 287 -11.26 -7.35 9.37
CA ILE A 287 -12.06 -7.90 8.28
C ILE A 287 -11.46 -9.24 7.88
N SER A 288 -12.18 -10.33 8.16
CA SER A 288 -11.77 -11.65 7.69
C SER A 288 -11.83 -11.74 6.17
N LEU A 289 -11.09 -12.70 5.58
CA LEU A 289 -11.14 -12.94 4.13
C LEU A 289 -12.58 -13.24 3.67
N ASP A 290 -13.32 -14.01 4.45
CA ASP A 290 -14.72 -14.35 4.20
C ASP A 290 -15.62 -13.11 4.10
N GLN A 291 -15.54 -12.22 5.10
CA GLN A 291 -16.28 -10.95 5.11
C GLN A 291 -15.87 -9.99 3.99
N GLY A 292 -14.57 -9.96 3.67
CA GLY A 292 -14.04 -9.10 2.61
C GLY A 292 -14.49 -9.56 1.22
N ILE A 293 -14.62 -10.88 0.99
CA ILE A 293 -15.19 -11.43 -0.25
C ILE A 293 -16.68 -11.06 -0.35
N ASP A 294 -17.45 -11.15 0.73
CA ASP A 294 -18.86 -10.72 0.71
C ASP A 294 -19.02 -9.25 0.32
N LYS A 295 -18.13 -8.37 0.81
CA LYS A 295 -18.09 -6.97 0.40
C LYS A 295 -17.79 -6.81 -1.10
N LEU A 296 -16.84 -7.60 -1.63
CA LEU A 296 -16.52 -7.59 -3.07
C LEU A 296 -17.67 -8.08 -3.92
N ILE A 297 -18.31 -9.18 -3.56
CA ILE A 297 -19.46 -9.75 -4.29
C ILE A 297 -20.59 -8.74 -4.40
N LYS A 298 -20.94 -8.07 -3.29
CA LYS A 298 -21.94 -6.99 -3.29
C LYS A 298 -21.56 -5.84 -4.22
N LYS A 299 -20.30 -5.48 -4.25
CA LYS A 299 -19.80 -4.37 -5.05
C LYS A 299 -19.82 -4.66 -6.56
N TYR A 300 -19.58 -5.90 -6.96
CA TYR A 300 -19.63 -6.31 -8.37
C TYR A 300 -21.06 -6.66 -8.83
N ASP A 301 -22.10 -6.40 -8.02
CA ASP A 301 -23.53 -6.68 -8.30
C ASP A 301 -23.78 -8.09 -8.82
N ILE A 302 -23.06 -9.08 -8.26
CA ILE A 302 -23.06 -10.46 -8.79
C ILE A 302 -24.40 -11.17 -8.53
N TYR A 303 -25.20 -10.70 -7.59
CA TYR A 303 -26.50 -11.29 -7.23
C TYR A 303 -27.69 -10.71 -8.02
N GLU A 304 -27.51 -9.65 -8.81
CA GLU A 304 -28.60 -8.98 -9.55
C GLU A 304 -28.72 -9.42 -11.02
N ASN A 305 -27.95 -10.43 -11.47
CA ASN A 305 -27.97 -10.93 -12.85
C ASN A 305 -28.33 -12.43 -12.94
#